data_a07011f50a98ad7c20d593fe7840518e
#
_entry.id   a07011f50a98ad7c20d593fe7840518e
#
_cell.length_a   1.000
_cell.length_b   1.000
_cell.length_c   1.000
_cell.angle_alpha   90.00
_cell.angle_beta   90.00
_cell.angle_gamma   90.00
#
_symmetry.space_group_name_H-M   'P 1'
#
loop_
_entity.id
_entity.type
_entity.pdbx_description
1 polymer ?
#
loop_
_entity_poly.entity_id
_entity_poly.type
_entity_poly.pdbx_seq_one_letter_code
_entity_poly.pdbx_strand_id
1 'polypeptide(L)'
;MAWPYANGPLHLGHVAGNCLPADIQYRYERARGRSVIMCSGSDEHGTPITVTAEQENVDPQEIVDRYHQINTQALIDLGCSWGTNIDPRGIDYGGALYNRTTDPRHKELVQEYFTKLKQSGFLKQQSMKQYCSINSEGITKFLPDRYVEGECPICGSDGARGDQCDECGSTYESSELVNPRSKMDPDAKIEIRDTEHFFFQLNQFQNELEKHSITKQKVWKPNVRAMTKNWLNMGLRPRAVTRDMEWGIELPLSENEWETKRIYVWFEAVQGYLTCSQIWSERFSDNPDDWMKWWVKSDEGTEPKHIYFMGKDNIPFHTVIWPAIIMGLNSSNSGNPPSSDIDSGELVLESNVPAMEYLMLQGGQFSKSRKHAVWLPSFLEHHNPDTLRYFLSINMP
;
A
#
# COMPACT_ATOMS: atom_id res chain seq x y z
N MET A 1 -2.92 8.37 4.52
CA MET A 1 -2.09 7.57 5.44
C MET A 1 -1.90 6.19 4.83
N ALA A 2 -0.67 5.66 4.81
CA ALA A 2 -0.42 4.31 4.27
C ALA A 2 -1.23 3.24 5.00
N TRP A 3 -1.69 2.25 4.26
CA TRP A 3 -2.60 1.21 4.74
C TRP A 3 -1.83 0.12 5.51
N PRO A 4 -2.06 -0.08 6.82
CA PRO A 4 -1.44 -1.16 7.56
C PRO A 4 -2.13 -2.50 7.29
N TYR A 5 -1.35 -3.59 7.25
CA TYR A 5 -1.90 -4.94 7.15
C TYR A 5 -2.76 -5.32 8.35
N ALA A 6 -3.95 -5.91 8.07
CA ALA A 6 -4.88 -6.44 9.07
C ALA A 6 -4.53 -7.90 9.47
N ASN A 7 -3.25 -8.18 9.74
CA ASN A 7 -2.76 -9.48 10.20
C ASN A 7 -2.28 -9.47 11.66
N GLY A 8 -2.67 -8.47 12.41
CA GLY A 8 -2.31 -8.29 13.81
C GLY A 8 -2.63 -6.88 14.31
N PRO A 9 -2.56 -6.63 15.63
CA PRO A 9 -2.80 -5.32 16.20
C PRO A 9 -1.79 -4.28 15.68
N LEU A 10 -2.18 -3.01 15.70
CA LEU A 10 -1.24 -1.91 15.51
C LEU A 10 -0.27 -1.82 16.69
N HIS A 11 0.98 -1.47 16.42
CA HIS A 11 1.99 -1.17 17.44
C HIS A 11 2.42 0.29 17.37
N LEU A 12 3.13 0.78 18.39
CA LEU A 12 3.54 2.18 18.46
C LEU A 12 4.38 2.65 17.28
N GLY A 13 5.08 1.76 16.60
CA GLY A 13 5.79 2.07 15.34
C GLY A 13 4.85 2.51 14.21
N HIS A 14 3.67 1.88 14.06
CA HIS A 14 2.65 2.35 13.09
C HIS A 14 2.10 3.72 13.50
N VAL A 15 1.87 3.90 14.82
CA VAL A 15 1.35 5.17 15.33
C VAL A 15 2.31 6.32 15.03
N ALA A 16 3.58 6.17 15.35
CA ALA A 16 4.60 7.19 15.11
C ALA A 16 4.90 7.38 13.62
N GLY A 17 4.92 6.27 12.85
CA GLY A 17 5.33 6.28 11.44
C GLY A 17 4.30 6.89 10.50
N ASN A 18 3.01 6.66 10.73
CA ASN A 18 1.98 7.10 9.80
C ASN A 18 0.67 7.59 10.43
N CYS A 19 0.15 6.95 11.49
CA CYS A 19 -1.20 7.26 11.98
C CYS A 19 -1.28 8.64 12.63
N LEU A 20 -0.41 8.92 13.59
CA LEU A 20 -0.42 10.16 14.35
C LEU A 20 -0.05 11.39 13.53
N PRO A 21 1.01 11.38 12.69
CA PRO A 21 1.34 12.54 11.88
C PRO A 21 0.25 12.89 10.86
N ALA A 22 -0.46 11.89 10.31
CA ALA A 22 -1.58 12.12 9.41
C ALA A 22 -2.75 12.80 10.14
N ASP A 23 -3.13 12.33 11.33
CA ASP A 23 -4.20 12.92 12.13
C ASP A 23 -3.87 14.35 12.58
N ILE A 24 -2.62 14.61 12.97
CA ILE A 24 -2.16 15.97 13.34
C ILE A 24 -2.30 16.91 12.13
N GLN A 25 -1.82 16.50 10.94
CA GLN A 25 -1.94 17.32 9.73
C GLN A 25 -3.41 17.56 9.36
N TYR A 26 -4.24 16.53 9.41
CA TYR A 26 -5.67 16.64 9.13
C TYR A 26 -6.35 17.66 10.06
N ARG A 27 -6.13 17.56 11.38
CA ARG A 27 -6.66 18.51 12.36
C ARG A 27 -6.14 19.93 12.15
N TYR A 28 -4.85 20.07 11.83
CA TYR A 28 -4.23 21.37 11.57
C TYR A 28 -4.86 22.05 10.34
N GLU A 29 -5.05 21.33 9.24
CA GLU A 29 -5.64 21.90 8.03
C GLU A 29 -7.11 22.28 8.24
N ARG A 30 -7.87 21.45 8.95
CA ARG A 30 -9.26 21.79 9.35
C ARG A 30 -9.31 23.03 10.25
N ALA A 31 -8.44 23.13 11.23
CA ALA A 31 -8.37 24.29 12.11
C ALA A 31 -8.05 25.59 11.36
N ARG A 32 -7.38 25.48 10.20
CA ARG A 32 -7.12 26.61 9.28
C ARG A 32 -8.29 26.89 8.33
N GLY A 33 -9.42 26.21 8.45
CA GLY A 33 -10.58 26.38 7.60
C GLY A 33 -10.44 25.81 6.20
N ARG A 34 -9.52 24.87 5.97
CA ARG A 34 -9.34 24.21 4.68
C ARG A 34 -10.25 23.01 4.55
N SER A 35 -10.79 22.78 3.35
CA SER A 35 -11.44 21.53 3.00
C SER A 35 -10.39 20.43 2.89
N VAL A 36 -10.57 19.32 3.62
CA VAL A 36 -9.61 18.23 3.66
C VAL A 36 -10.33 16.89 3.89
N ILE A 37 -9.91 15.88 3.15
CA ILE A 37 -10.29 14.49 3.37
C ILE A 37 -9.08 13.69 3.86
N MET A 38 -9.28 12.82 4.85
CA MET A 38 -8.25 11.91 5.35
C MET A 38 -8.67 10.47 5.05
N CYS A 39 -7.91 9.81 4.17
CA CYS A 39 -8.17 8.45 3.71
C CYS A 39 -7.10 7.48 4.19
N SER A 40 -7.54 6.34 4.68
CA SER A 40 -6.75 5.15 4.96
C SER A 40 -7.65 3.95 5.17
N GLY A 41 -7.08 2.85 5.62
CA GLY A 41 -7.83 1.64 5.96
C GLY A 41 -6.92 0.48 6.30
N SER A 42 -7.53 -0.68 6.41
CA SER A 42 -6.83 -1.96 6.58
C SER A 42 -6.46 -2.53 5.22
N ASP A 43 -5.17 -2.84 5.04
CA ASP A 43 -4.70 -3.67 3.93
C ASP A 43 -5.00 -5.14 4.29
N GLU A 44 -5.92 -5.76 3.55
CA GLU A 44 -6.56 -7.02 3.95
C GLU A 44 -6.27 -8.19 3.00
N HIS A 45 -5.52 -7.95 1.94
CA HIS A 45 -5.14 -8.97 0.98
C HIS A 45 -3.66 -9.40 1.10
N GLY A 46 -3.27 -10.38 0.29
CA GLY A 46 -1.89 -10.81 0.17
C GLY A 46 -1.42 -11.81 1.23
N THR A 47 -0.18 -12.24 1.06
CA THR A 47 0.44 -13.32 1.84
C THR A 47 0.53 -13.09 3.35
N PRO A 48 0.65 -11.86 3.90
CA PRO A 48 0.63 -11.68 5.35
C PRO A 48 -0.66 -12.15 6.00
N ILE A 49 -1.80 -12.02 5.31
CA ILE A 49 -3.11 -12.43 5.80
C ILE A 49 -3.24 -13.95 5.70
N THR A 50 -2.96 -14.54 4.53
CA THR A 50 -3.10 -15.98 4.32
C THR A 50 -2.18 -16.78 5.22
N VAL A 51 -0.94 -16.34 5.44
CA VAL A 51 0.00 -16.99 6.39
C VAL A 51 -0.56 -16.96 7.81
N THR A 52 -1.14 -15.84 8.26
CA THR A 52 -1.76 -15.75 9.60
C THR A 52 -2.97 -16.67 9.70
N ALA A 53 -3.83 -16.70 8.68
CA ALA A 53 -5.01 -17.54 8.62
C ALA A 53 -4.65 -19.03 8.66
N GLU A 54 -3.65 -19.46 7.90
CA GLU A 54 -3.14 -20.84 7.92
C GLU A 54 -2.57 -21.22 9.29
N GLN A 55 -1.81 -20.33 9.94
CA GLN A 55 -1.26 -20.56 11.28
C GLN A 55 -2.33 -20.68 12.36
N GLU A 56 -3.43 -19.95 12.23
CA GLU A 56 -4.55 -20.00 13.16
C GLU A 56 -5.63 -21.03 12.75
N ASN A 57 -5.50 -21.63 11.56
CA ASN A 57 -6.46 -22.57 10.95
C ASN A 57 -7.88 -21.98 10.86
N VAL A 58 -7.97 -20.75 10.34
CA VAL A 58 -9.23 -20.01 10.12
C VAL A 58 -9.27 -19.44 8.70
N ASP A 59 -10.45 -18.96 8.28
CA ASP A 59 -10.60 -18.28 7.00
C ASP A 59 -9.88 -16.91 7.02
N PRO A 60 -9.20 -16.49 5.92
CA PRO A 60 -8.60 -15.17 5.80
C PRO A 60 -9.56 -14.02 6.13
N GLN A 61 -10.86 -14.14 5.78
CA GLN A 61 -11.88 -13.14 6.10
C GLN A 61 -12.03 -12.95 7.61
N GLU A 62 -11.95 -14.02 8.41
CA GLU A 62 -12.03 -13.92 9.87
C GLU A 62 -10.86 -13.14 10.45
N ILE A 63 -9.65 -13.35 9.93
CA ILE A 63 -8.46 -12.60 10.34
C ILE A 63 -8.65 -11.10 10.09
N VAL A 64 -9.04 -10.74 8.87
CA VAL A 64 -9.15 -9.31 8.50
C VAL A 64 -10.30 -8.62 9.21
N ASP A 65 -11.44 -9.29 9.42
CA ASP A 65 -12.57 -8.74 10.17
C ASP A 65 -12.18 -8.44 11.63
N ARG A 66 -11.51 -9.39 12.27
CA ARG A 66 -11.01 -9.25 13.64
C ARG A 66 -10.05 -8.07 13.77
N TYR A 67 -9.03 -8.02 12.94
CA TYR A 67 -7.99 -7.00 13.08
C TYR A 67 -8.40 -5.64 12.51
N HIS A 68 -9.29 -5.58 11.54
CA HIS A 68 -9.90 -4.33 11.12
C HIS A 68 -10.64 -3.67 12.29
N GLN A 69 -11.48 -4.43 12.99
CA GLN A 69 -12.22 -3.93 14.15
C GLN A 69 -11.30 -3.49 15.30
N ILE A 70 -10.33 -4.32 15.69
CA ILE A 70 -9.37 -4.01 16.76
C ILE A 70 -8.57 -2.75 16.43
N ASN A 71 -8.06 -2.64 15.20
CA ASN A 71 -7.20 -1.54 14.79
C ASN A 71 -7.99 -0.23 14.64
N THR A 72 -9.20 -0.29 14.10
CA THR A 72 -10.10 0.87 14.00
C THR A 72 -10.43 1.40 15.39
N GLN A 73 -10.83 0.51 16.31
CA GLN A 73 -11.15 0.92 17.68
C GLN A 73 -9.92 1.51 18.39
N ALA A 74 -8.76 0.89 18.28
CA ALA A 74 -7.54 1.40 18.88
C ALA A 74 -7.14 2.80 18.36
N LEU A 75 -7.38 3.08 17.07
CA LEU A 75 -7.15 4.42 16.53
C LEU A 75 -8.16 5.45 17.03
N ILE A 76 -9.41 5.05 17.24
CA ILE A 76 -10.44 5.90 17.86
C ILE A 76 -10.08 6.18 19.32
N ASP A 77 -9.69 5.15 20.07
CA ASP A 77 -9.29 5.26 21.49
C ASP A 77 -8.03 6.12 21.66
N LEU A 78 -7.12 6.10 20.65
CA LEU A 78 -5.98 7.02 20.59
C LEU A 78 -6.43 8.47 20.32
N GLY A 79 -7.68 8.71 19.95
CA GLY A 79 -8.21 10.02 19.61
C GLY A 79 -7.90 10.44 18.16
N CYS A 80 -7.61 9.53 17.25
CA CYS A 80 -7.54 9.84 15.82
C CYS A 80 -8.93 10.14 15.24
N SER A 81 -8.98 11.02 14.22
CA SER A 81 -10.23 11.58 13.68
C SER A 81 -10.98 10.64 12.71
N TRP A 82 -10.78 9.33 12.82
CA TRP A 82 -11.46 8.34 12.01
C TRP A 82 -12.95 8.22 12.39
N GLY A 83 -13.81 8.07 11.37
CA GLY A 83 -15.27 7.96 11.58
C GLY A 83 -15.98 9.27 11.93
N THR A 84 -15.28 10.41 11.93
CA THR A 84 -15.87 11.73 12.15
C THR A 84 -16.09 12.41 10.79
N ASN A 85 -17.32 12.42 10.31
CA ASN A 85 -17.65 13.03 9.02
C ASN A 85 -18.10 14.47 9.14
N ILE A 86 -18.46 14.91 10.36
CA ILE A 86 -19.03 16.23 10.60
C ILE A 86 -18.25 16.93 11.70
N ASP A 87 -17.79 18.16 11.43
CA ASP A 87 -17.29 19.04 12.47
C ASP A 87 -18.45 19.34 13.44
N PRO A 88 -18.23 19.26 14.79
CA PRO A 88 -19.26 19.61 15.77
C PRO A 88 -19.87 21.00 15.59
N ARG A 89 -19.21 21.90 14.86
CA ARG A 89 -19.67 23.23 14.53
C ARG A 89 -20.54 23.29 13.26
N GLY A 90 -20.80 22.14 12.63
CA GLY A 90 -21.59 22.06 11.39
C GLY A 90 -20.85 22.56 10.15
N ILE A 91 -19.53 22.70 10.18
CA ILE A 91 -18.75 23.15 9.03
C ILE A 91 -18.29 21.90 8.25
N ASP A 92 -18.67 21.83 6.98
CA ASP A 92 -18.19 20.77 6.07
C ASP A 92 -16.79 21.11 5.56
N TYR A 93 -15.78 20.55 6.21
CA TYR A 93 -14.38 20.62 5.80
C TYR A 93 -13.88 19.35 5.10
N GLY A 94 -14.79 18.49 4.65
CA GLY A 94 -14.47 17.12 4.27
C GLY A 94 -14.51 16.17 5.46
N GLY A 95 -14.07 14.94 5.28
CA GLY A 95 -14.21 13.88 6.28
C GLY A 95 -12.98 13.02 6.45
N ALA A 96 -13.14 11.98 7.25
CA ALA A 96 -12.10 10.96 7.46
C ALA A 96 -12.75 9.58 7.31
N LEU A 97 -12.17 8.73 6.46
CA LEU A 97 -12.64 7.37 6.27
C LEU A 97 -11.47 6.39 6.48
N TYR A 98 -11.64 5.48 7.44
CA TYR A 98 -10.82 4.30 7.61
C TYR A 98 -11.58 3.12 7.02
N ASN A 99 -11.26 2.81 5.75
CA ASN A 99 -11.94 1.78 4.97
C ASN A 99 -11.20 0.44 5.06
N ARG A 100 -11.49 -0.46 4.16
CA ARG A 100 -10.85 -1.78 4.05
C ARG A 100 -10.70 -2.17 2.58
N THR A 101 -9.64 -2.90 2.23
CA THR A 101 -9.43 -3.32 0.84
C THR A 101 -10.39 -4.46 0.42
N THR A 102 -11.02 -5.15 1.37
CA THR A 102 -12.11 -6.10 1.09
C THR A 102 -13.48 -5.43 0.84
N ASP A 103 -13.58 -4.08 0.90
CA ASP A 103 -14.81 -3.37 0.54
C ASP A 103 -15.20 -3.70 -0.92
N PRO A 104 -16.41 -4.20 -1.18
CA PRO A 104 -16.84 -4.55 -2.55
C PRO A 104 -16.68 -3.40 -3.54
N ARG A 105 -16.93 -2.15 -3.10
CA ARG A 105 -16.80 -0.99 -3.98
C ARG A 105 -15.34 -0.70 -4.31
N HIS A 106 -14.41 -0.90 -3.36
CA HIS A 106 -12.98 -0.84 -3.64
C HIS A 106 -12.57 -1.85 -4.70
N LYS A 107 -13.02 -3.11 -4.57
CA LYS A 107 -12.78 -4.17 -5.55
C LYS A 107 -13.24 -3.77 -6.95
N GLU A 108 -14.47 -3.28 -7.10
CA GLU A 108 -15.02 -2.83 -8.39
C GLU A 108 -14.17 -1.73 -9.03
N LEU A 109 -13.80 -0.71 -8.25
CA LEU A 109 -12.99 0.40 -8.74
C LEU A 109 -11.57 -0.04 -9.16
N VAL A 110 -10.93 -0.91 -8.38
CA VAL A 110 -9.61 -1.46 -8.73
C VAL A 110 -9.68 -2.28 -10.02
N GLN A 111 -10.73 -3.07 -10.21
CA GLN A 111 -10.96 -3.84 -11.44
C GLN A 111 -11.21 -2.91 -12.66
N GLU A 112 -11.91 -1.80 -12.45
CA GLU A 112 -12.09 -0.77 -13.49
C GLU A 112 -10.74 -0.15 -13.88
N TYR A 113 -9.91 0.24 -12.92
CA TYR A 113 -8.59 0.82 -13.19
C TYR A 113 -7.65 -0.19 -13.85
N PHE A 114 -7.67 -1.44 -13.42
CA PHE A 114 -6.93 -2.52 -14.09
C PHE A 114 -7.34 -2.62 -15.56
N THR A 115 -8.64 -2.60 -15.84
CA THR A 115 -9.17 -2.68 -17.21
C THR A 115 -8.73 -1.50 -18.06
N LYS A 116 -8.81 -0.27 -17.55
CA LYS A 116 -8.34 0.95 -18.23
C LYS A 116 -6.85 0.87 -18.58
N LEU A 117 -6.02 0.53 -17.61
CA LEU A 117 -4.57 0.41 -17.80
C LEU A 117 -4.21 -0.72 -18.79
N LYS A 118 -4.95 -1.83 -18.78
CA LYS A 118 -4.77 -2.93 -19.74
C LYS A 118 -5.13 -2.48 -21.17
N GLN A 119 -6.27 -1.82 -21.37
CA GLN A 119 -6.73 -1.33 -22.66
C GLN A 119 -5.77 -0.30 -23.25
N SER A 120 -5.13 0.51 -22.42
CA SER A 120 -4.15 1.52 -22.82
C SER A 120 -2.73 0.96 -23.02
N GLY A 121 -2.53 -0.35 -22.83
CA GLY A 121 -1.25 -1.02 -23.05
C GLY A 121 -0.22 -0.84 -21.93
N PHE A 122 -0.63 -0.31 -20.78
CA PHE A 122 0.23 -0.22 -19.60
C PHE A 122 0.30 -1.51 -18.79
N LEU A 123 -0.66 -2.42 -18.93
CA LEU A 123 -0.60 -3.79 -18.43
C LEU A 123 -0.43 -4.76 -19.59
N LYS A 124 0.65 -5.54 -19.56
CA LYS A 124 0.95 -6.56 -20.57
C LYS A 124 1.17 -7.91 -19.93
N GLN A 125 0.65 -8.94 -20.57
CA GLN A 125 0.89 -10.33 -20.20
C GLN A 125 2.33 -10.71 -20.54
N GLN A 126 3.01 -11.35 -19.58
CA GLN A 126 4.37 -11.85 -19.71
C GLN A 126 4.54 -13.09 -18.84
N SER A 127 5.36 -14.03 -19.31
CA SER A 127 5.76 -15.18 -18.51
C SER A 127 6.85 -14.79 -17.51
N MET A 128 6.77 -15.37 -16.30
CA MET A 128 7.84 -15.29 -15.30
C MET A 128 8.05 -16.65 -14.64
N LYS A 129 9.25 -16.82 -14.08
CA LYS A 129 9.60 -18.00 -13.30
C LYS A 129 9.21 -17.81 -11.85
N GLN A 130 8.51 -18.78 -11.27
CA GLN A 130 8.10 -18.75 -9.88
C GLN A 130 8.32 -20.11 -9.22
N TYR A 131 8.65 -20.11 -7.92
CA TYR A 131 8.71 -21.34 -7.15
C TYR A 131 7.32 -21.93 -6.95
N CYS A 132 7.25 -23.24 -7.02
CA CYS A 132 6.06 -24.02 -6.61
C CYS A 132 6.48 -25.18 -5.72
N SER A 133 5.63 -25.54 -4.80
CA SER A 133 5.74 -26.78 -4.04
C SER A 133 4.96 -27.89 -4.73
N ILE A 134 5.46 -29.11 -4.60
CA ILE A 134 4.78 -30.31 -5.07
C ILE A 134 4.49 -31.16 -3.83
N ASN A 135 3.20 -31.40 -3.56
CA ASN A 135 2.82 -32.25 -2.44
C ASN A 135 3.01 -33.74 -2.80
N SER A 136 2.79 -34.63 -1.82
CA SER A 136 2.89 -36.08 -1.99
C SER A 136 1.93 -36.68 -3.03
N GLU A 137 0.85 -35.97 -3.38
CA GLU A 137 -0.13 -36.34 -4.40
C GLU A 137 0.20 -35.81 -5.80
N GLY A 138 1.33 -35.09 -5.93
CA GLY A 138 1.76 -34.47 -7.19
C GLY A 138 1.04 -33.15 -7.53
N ILE A 139 0.25 -32.61 -6.61
CA ILE A 139 -0.43 -31.32 -6.81
C ILE A 139 0.59 -30.21 -6.66
N THR A 140 0.61 -29.32 -7.66
CA THR A 140 1.49 -28.14 -7.69
C THR A 140 0.77 -26.95 -7.09
N LYS A 141 1.40 -26.30 -6.10
CA LYS A 141 0.95 -25.00 -5.55
C LYS A 141 2.07 -23.97 -5.75
N PHE A 142 1.80 -22.88 -6.45
CA PHE A 142 2.74 -21.77 -6.56
C PHE A 142 2.96 -21.13 -5.19
N LEU A 143 4.19 -20.70 -4.94
CA LEU A 143 4.63 -20.11 -3.67
C LEU A 143 4.91 -18.61 -3.91
N PRO A 144 3.92 -17.75 -3.66
CA PRO A 144 4.15 -16.32 -3.82
C PRO A 144 5.05 -15.78 -2.70
N ASP A 145 5.87 -14.84 -3.04
CA ASP A 145 6.76 -13.99 -2.25
C ASP A 145 7.14 -14.54 -0.82
N ARG A 146 6.22 -14.41 0.15
CA ARG A 146 6.48 -14.75 1.56
C ARG A 146 6.34 -16.21 1.94
N TYR A 147 5.94 -17.04 1.00
CA TYR A 147 5.92 -18.50 1.16
C TYR A 147 7.26 -19.15 0.83
N VAL A 148 8.19 -18.39 0.23
CA VAL A 148 9.55 -18.84 -0.03
C VAL A 148 10.51 -18.00 0.81
N GLU A 149 11.46 -18.65 1.42
CA GLU A 149 12.59 -18.01 2.09
C GLU A 149 13.90 -18.71 1.71
N GLY A 150 15.02 -18.02 1.90
CA GLY A 150 16.35 -18.55 1.60
C GLY A 150 17.42 -17.57 2.02
N GLU A 151 18.61 -17.70 1.45
CA GLU A 151 19.69 -16.74 1.65
C GLU A 151 19.56 -15.58 0.67
N CYS A 152 19.77 -14.36 1.16
CA CYS A 152 19.73 -13.15 0.35
C CYS A 152 20.83 -13.17 -0.73
N PRO A 153 20.51 -12.97 -2.02
CA PRO A 153 21.52 -12.97 -3.08
C PRO A 153 22.48 -11.77 -2.99
N ILE A 154 22.15 -10.75 -2.19
CA ILE A 154 22.91 -9.49 -2.09
C ILE A 154 23.82 -9.49 -0.85
N CYS A 155 23.27 -9.79 0.34
CA CYS A 155 24.03 -9.73 1.60
C CYS A 155 24.31 -11.09 2.25
N GLY A 156 23.77 -12.20 1.72
CA GLY A 156 24.00 -13.56 2.22
C GLY A 156 23.26 -13.90 3.53
N SER A 157 22.42 -13.01 4.09
CA SER A 157 21.68 -13.31 5.31
C SER A 157 20.63 -14.39 5.05
N ASP A 158 20.51 -15.37 5.98
CA ASP A 158 19.48 -16.41 5.92
C ASP A 158 18.10 -15.86 6.32
N GLY A 159 17.03 -16.54 5.86
CA GLY A 159 15.65 -16.15 6.11
C GLY A 159 15.18 -14.94 5.30
N ALA A 160 15.91 -14.58 4.25
CA ALA A 160 15.47 -13.59 3.27
C ALA A 160 14.22 -14.10 2.53
N ARG A 161 13.26 -13.20 2.30
CA ARG A 161 11.97 -13.53 1.66
C ARG A 161 12.10 -13.58 0.14
N GLY A 162 11.10 -14.14 -0.53
CA GLY A 162 11.10 -14.27 -1.98
C GLY A 162 11.14 -12.95 -2.77
N ASP A 163 10.83 -11.83 -2.15
CA ASP A 163 10.75 -10.51 -2.81
C ASP A 163 11.67 -9.45 -2.19
N GLN A 164 12.10 -9.65 -0.94
CA GLN A 164 12.84 -8.65 -0.18
C GLN A 164 13.63 -9.26 0.98
N CYS A 165 14.81 -8.72 1.23
CA CYS A 165 15.60 -9.02 2.42
C CYS A 165 15.28 -8.04 3.56
N ASP A 166 14.92 -8.55 4.74
CA ASP A 166 14.65 -7.72 5.91
C ASP A 166 15.92 -7.07 6.48
N GLU A 167 17.10 -7.67 6.27
CA GLU A 167 18.36 -7.18 6.83
C GLU A 167 18.94 -6.01 5.99
N CYS A 168 19.06 -6.19 4.67
CA CYS A 168 19.65 -5.15 3.81
C CYS A 168 18.63 -4.30 3.05
N GLY A 169 17.33 -4.65 3.11
CA GLY A 169 16.26 -3.92 2.43
C GLY A 169 16.24 -4.06 0.91
N SER A 170 17.11 -4.89 0.33
CA SER A 170 17.18 -5.07 -1.12
C SER A 170 16.00 -5.90 -1.63
N THR A 171 15.49 -5.54 -2.81
CA THR A 171 14.48 -6.29 -3.55
C THR A 171 15.13 -7.06 -4.71
N TYR A 172 14.59 -8.24 -4.99
CA TYR A 172 15.06 -9.14 -6.04
C TYR A 172 13.89 -10.01 -6.53
N GLU A 173 14.10 -10.77 -7.61
CA GLU A 173 13.15 -11.79 -8.03
C GLU A 173 13.31 -13.04 -7.14
N SER A 174 12.20 -13.70 -6.80
CA SER A 174 12.24 -14.87 -5.91
C SER A 174 13.16 -15.99 -6.42
N SER A 175 13.31 -16.13 -7.73
CA SER A 175 14.22 -17.07 -8.38
C SER A 175 15.71 -16.81 -8.14
N GLU A 176 16.07 -15.64 -7.60
CA GLU A 176 17.45 -15.26 -7.28
C GLU A 176 17.87 -15.69 -5.85
N LEU A 177 16.92 -16.13 -5.00
CA LEU A 177 17.23 -16.65 -3.66
C LEU A 177 18.21 -17.81 -3.71
N VAL A 178 19.18 -17.79 -2.81
CA VAL A 178 20.12 -18.89 -2.62
C VAL A 178 19.54 -19.88 -1.60
N ASN A 179 19.66 -21.17 -1.85
CA ASN A 179 19.12 -22.23 -0.99
C ASN A 179 17.62 -22.02 -0.63
N PRO A 180 16.75 -21.82 -1.62
CA PRO A 180 15.34 -21.53 -1.37
C PRO A 180 14.63 -22.72 -0.73
N ARG A 181 13.67 -22.45 0.17
CA ARG A 181 12.82 -23.42 0.82
C ARG A 181 11.41 -22.89 1.01
N SER A 182 10.43 -23.78 1.06
CA SER A 182 9.07 -23.39 1.45
C SER A 182 9.04 -23.05 2.93
N LYS A 183 8.46 -21.91 3.27
CA LYS A 183 8.30 -21.48 4.66
C LYS A 183 7.22 -22.28 5.40
N MET A 184 6.18 -22.75 4.68
CA MET A 184 5.04 -23.46 5.25
C MET A 184 5.35 -24.94 5.43
N ASP A 185 6.14 -25.52 4.54
CA ASP A 185 6.59 -26.92 4.57
C ASP A 185 8.05 -26.98 4.13
N PRO A 186 9.00 -26.89 5.09
CA PRO A 186 10.43 -26.89 4.78
C PRO A 186 10.92 -28.18 4.08
N ASP A 187 10.19 -29.27 4.22
CA ASP A 187 10.50 -30.57 3.61
C ASP A 187 9.87 -30.73 2.22
N ALA A 188 9.00 -29.81 1.82
CA ALA A 188 8.38 -29.85 0.50
C ALA A 188 9.43 -29.71 -0.60
N LYS A 189 9.32 -30.57 -1.62
CA LYS A 189 10.08 -30.38 -2.85
C LYS A 189 9.59 -29.12 -3.54
N ILE A 190 10.51 -28.19 -3.78
CA ILE A 190 10.22 -26.98 -4.56
C ILE A 190 10.86 -27.07 -5.95
N GLU A 191 10.17 -26.55 -6.93
CA GLU A 191 10.60 -26.46 -8.32
C GLU A 191 10.31 -25.05 -8.85
N ILE A 192 11.01 -24.66 -9.92
CA ILE A 192 10.69 -23.43 -10.65
C ILE A 192 9.86 -23.81 -11.86
N ARG A 193 8.72 -23.10 -12.04
CA ARG A 193 7.85 -23.24 -13.21
C ARG A 193 7.54 -21.86 -13.80
N ASP A 194 7.25 -21.86 -15.10
CA ASP A 194 6.76 -20.67 -15.77
C ASP A 194 5.27 -20.47 -15.44
N THR A 195 4.91 -19.22 -15.19
CA THR A 195 3.54 -18.77 -14.96
C THR A 195 3.31 -17.43 -15.64
N GLU A 196 2.09 -17.23 -16.17
CA GLU A 196 1.73 -16.00 -16.87
C GLU A 196 1.17 -14.98 -15.88
N HIS A 197 1.65 -13.73 -15.98
CA HIS A 197 1.19 -12.63 -15.15
C HIS A 197 1.00 -11.35 -15.96
N PHE A 198 0.21 -10.42 -15.46
CA PHE A 198 0.20 -9.06 -15.96
C PHE A 198 1.32 -8.25 -15.35
N PHE A 199 2.04 -7.53 -16.21
CA PHE A 199 3.14 -6.64 -15.83
C PHE A 199 2.77 -5.20 -16.14
N PHE A 200 2.82 -4.34 -15.13
CA PHE A 200 2.74 -2.90 -15.30
C PHE A 200 4.03 -2.40 -15.94
N GLN A 201 3.91 -1.74 -17.08
CA GLN A 201 5.02 -1.28 -17.90
C GLN A 201 5.66 -0.02 -17.31
N LEU A 202 6.17 -0.14 -16.08
CA LEU A 202 6.69 0.97 -15.26
C LEU A 202 7.83 1.74 -15.96
N ASN A 203 8.61 1.06 -16.81
CA ASN A 203 9.65 1.65 -17.63
C ASN A 203 9.15 2.74 -18.59
N GLN A 204 7.89 2.72 -19.00
CA GLN A 204 7.31 3.74 -19.87
C GLN A 204 7.17 5.11 -19.15
N PHE A 205 7.19 5.12 -17.85
CA PHE A 205 7.02 6.31 -17.01
C PHE A 205 8.36 6.89 -16.51
N GLN A 206 9.51 6.29 -16.84
CA GLN A 206 10.83 6.66 -16.33
C GLN A 206 11.10 8.15 -16.43
N ASN A 207 11.01 8.70 -17.65
CA ASN A 207 11.35 10.11 -17.90
C ASN A 207 10.43 11.08 -17.15
N GLU A 208 9.13 10.77 -17.10
CA GLU A 208 8.15 11.63 -16.42
C GLU A 208 8.32 11.59 -14.89
N LEU A 209 8.63 10.41 -14.33
CA LEU A 209 8.95 10.27 -12.91
C LEU A 209 10.25 10.99 -12.53
N GLU A 210 11.26 10.98 -13.41
CA GLU A 210 12.49 11.75 -13.21
C GLU A 210 12.20 13.26 -13.17
N LYS A 211 11.44 13.78 -14.14
CA LYS A 211 10.99 15.18 -14.16
C LYS A 211 10.24 15.53 -12.89
N HIS A 212 9.25 14.70 -12.52
CA HIS A 212 8.45 14.89 -11.32
C HIS A 212 9.33 14.96 -10.05
N SER A 213 10.26 14.01 -9.88
CA SER A 213 11.15 13.97 -8.72
C SER A 213 12.02 15.23 -8.58
N ILE A 214 12.41 15.84 -9.71
CA ILE A 214 13.16 17.11 -9.71
C ILE A 214 12.31 18.24 -9.13
N THR A 215 11.01 18.29 -9.42
CA THR A 215 10.11 19.32 -8.88
C THR A 215 9.94 19.21 -7.36
N LYS A 216 10.15 18.03 -6.80
CA LYS A 216 9.94 17.72 -5.37
C LYS A 216 11.20 17.89 -4.49
N GLN A 217 12.33 18.23 -5.05
CA GLN A 217 13.60 18.30 -4.31
C GLN A 217 13.60 19.26 -3.10
N LYS A 218 12.76 20.31 -3.12
CA LYS A 218 12.64 21.26 -2.01
C LYS A 218 11.59 20.85 -0.98
N VAL A 219 10.73 19.88 -1.30
CA VAL A 219 9.58 19.48 -0.49
C VAL A 219 9.84 18.15 0.21
N TRP A 220 10.34 17.17 -0.53
CA TRP A 220 10.59 15.84 0.03
C TRP A 220 11.75 15.82 1.03
N LYS A 221 11.61 15.03 2.10
CA LYS A 221 12.69 14.75 3.06
C LYS A 221 13.91 14.13 2.36
N PRO A 222 15.13 14.22 2.93
CA PRO A 222 16.34 13.63 2.36
C PRO A 222 16.25 12.13 2.07
N ASN A 223 15.66 11.33 2.97
CA ASN A 223 15.47 9.88 2.81
C ASN A 223 14.55 9.57 1.61
N VAL A 224 13.45 10.33 1.44
CA VAL A 224 12.53 10.16 0.30
C VAL A 224 13.26 10.43 -1.01
N ARG A 225 14.00 11.54 -1.09
CA ARG A 225 14.77 11.89 -2.29
C ARG A 225 15.84 10.85 -2.63
N ALA A 226 16.56 10.37 -1.60
CA ALA A 226 17.62 9.39 -1.80
C ALA A 226 17.06 8.05 -2.32
N MET A 227 16.01 7.54 -1.71
CA MET A 227 15.41 6.27 -2.10
C MET A 227 14.78 6.36 -3.49
N THR A 228 14.02 7.42 -3.79
CA THR A 228 13.43 7.64 -5.12
C THR A 228 14.51 7.72 -6.19
N LYS A 229 15.57 8.51 -5.94
CA LYS A 229 16.69 8.63 -6.88
C LYS A 229 17.38 7.29 -7.12
N ASN A 230 17.57 6.48 -6.10
CA ASN A 230 18.17 5.15 -6.26
C ASN A 230 17.32 4.26 -7.18
N TRP A 231 16.00 4.23 -6.99
CA TRP A 231 15.09 3.49 -7.85
C TRP A 231 15.15 3.95 -9.31
N LEU A 232 15.08 5.26 -9.55
CA LEU A 232 15.16 5.84 -10.90
C LEU A 232 16.51 5.58 -11.56
N ASN A 233 17.63 5.70 -10.81
CA ASN A 233 18.98 5.46 -11.35
C ASN A 233 19.23 4.00 -11.73
N MET A 234 18.56 3.02 -11.09
CA MET A 234 18.63 1.60 -11.46
C MET A 234 17.95 1.31 -12.79
N GLY A 235 17.13 2.24 -13.30
CA GLY A 235 16.27 2.05 -14.46
C GLY A 235 15.03 1.23 -14.11
N LEU A 236 13.86 1.79 -14.37
CA LEU A 236 12.60 1.13 -14.06
C LEU A 236 12.35 -0.03 -15.04
N ARG A 237 11.86 -1.14 -14.50
CA ARG A 237 11.51 -2.36 -15.26
C ARG A 237 10.02 -2.65 -15.11
N PRO A 238 9.41 -3.38 -16.06
CA PRO A 238 8.06 -3.89 -15.87
C PRO A 238 7.94 -4.67 -14.56
N ARG A 239 6.83 -4.49 -13.84
CA ARG A 239 6.56 -5.13 -12.53
C ARG A 239 5.32 -5.99 -12.61
N ALA A 240 5.41 -7.24 -12.16
CA ALA A 240 4.25 -8.12 -12.08
C ALA A 240 3.22 -7.56 -11.07
N VAL A 241 1.98 -7.39 -11.53
CA VAL A 241 0.85 -6.85 -10.76
C VAL A 241 -0.23 -7.88 -10.48
N THR A 242 0.06 -9.13 -10.74
CA THR A 242 -0.78 -10.27 -10.40
C THR A 242 0.04 -11.33 -9.68
N ARG A 243 -0.63 -12.21 -8.91
CA ARG A 243 -0.01 -13.30 -8.16
C ARG A 243 -0.87 -14.54 -8.23
N ASP A 244 -0.22 -15.72 -8.23
CA ASP A 244 -0.88 -17.01 -8.04
C ASP A 244 -1.27 -17.17 -6.57
N MET A 245 -2.52 -16.87 -6.24
CA MET A 245 -3.05 -16.95 -4.89
C MET A 245 -4.57 -16.96 -4.89
N GLU A 246 -5.17 -17.48 -3.83
CA GLU A 246 -6.63 -17.61 -3.72
C GLU A 246 -7.28 -16.38 -3.08
N TRP A 247 -6.58 -15.70 -2.16
CA TRP A 247 -7.08 -14.56 -1.42
C TRP A 247 -6.61 -13.23 -2.01
N GLY A 248 -7.55 -12.38 -2.42
CA GLY A 248 -7.29 -11.07 -3.03
C GLY A 248 -8.34 -10.70 -4.06
N ILE A 249 -8.16 -9.58 -4.75
CA ILE A 249 -9.06 -9.12 -5.80
C ILE A 249 -8.84 -9.94 -7.07
N GLU A 250 -9.88 -10.58 -7.58
CA GLU A 250 -9.86 -11.34 -8.84
C GLU A 250 -9.64 -10.40 -10.02
N LEU A 251 -9.00 -10.92 -11.08
CA LEU A 251 -8.84 -10.19 -12.32
C LEU A 251 -10.19 -10.05 -13.03
N PRO A 252 -10.50 -8.89 -13.63
CA PRO A 252 -11.73 -8.68 -14.41
C PRO A 252 -11.61 -9.31 -15.81
N LEU A 253 -11.34 -10.61 -15.86
CA LEU A 253 -11.10 -11.39 -17.08
C LEU A 253 -11.91 -12.68 -17.02
N SER A 254 -12.38 -13.14 -18.17
CA SER A 254 -13.27 -14.30 -18.29
C SER A 254 -12.57 -15.62 -18.62
N GLU A 255 -11.28 -15.58 -18.90
CA GLU A 255 -10.50 -16.77 -19.28
C GLU A 255 -10.13 -17.56 -18.03
N ASN A 256 -10.35 -18.88 -18.04
CA ASN A 256 -10.13 -19.79 -16.91
C ASN A 256 -8.70 -19.77 -16.35
N GLU A 257 -7.71 -19.41 -17.21
CA GLU A 257 -6.31 -19.32 -16.78
C GLU A 257 -6.05 -18.24 -15.71
N TRP A 258 -6.98 -17.26 -15.55
CA TRP A 258 -6.88 -16.16 -14.60
C TRP A 258 -7.64 -16.40 -13.29
N GLU A 259 -8.43 -17.46 -13.17
CA GLU A 259 -9.26 -17.75 -11.99
C GLU A 259 -8.44 -17.96 -10.70
N THR A 260 -7.24 -18.54 -10.83
CA THR A 260 -6.32 -18.79 -9.70
C THR A 260 -5.42 -17.61 -9.39
N LYS A 261 -5.61 -16.47 -10.06
CA LYS A 261 -4.74 -15.29 -9.91
C LYS A 261 -5.50 -14.14 -9.27
N ARG A 262 -4.74 -13.34 -8.51
CA ARG A 262 -5.26 -12.12 -7.87
C ARG A 262 -4.41 -10.93 -8.23
N ILE A 263 -5.02 -9.75 -8.19
CA ILE A 263 -4.30 -8.48 -8.29
C ILE A 263 -3.35 -8.38 -7.08
N TYR A 264 -2.10 -8.00 -7.35
CA TYR A 264 -1.07 -7.90 -6.31
C TYR A 264 -1.42 -6.81 -5.30
N VAL A 265 -1.37 -7.16 -4.01
CA VAL A 265 -1.84 -6.33 -2.91
C VAL A 265 -1.24 -4.90 -2.92
N TRP A 266 0.03 -4.73 -3.21
CA TRP A 266 0.62 -3.40 -3.20
C TRP A 266 0.28 -2.57 -4.45
N PHE A 267 -0.11 -3.22 -5.55
CA PHE A 267 -0.65 -2.52 -6.71
C PHE A 267 -2.09 -2.02 -6.46
N GLU A 268 -2.91 -2.79 -5.74
CA GLU A 268 -4.27 -2.38 -5.39
C GLU A 268 -4.31 -1.40 -4.21
N ALA A 269 -3.53 -1.66 -3.14
CA ALA A 269 -3.60 -0.89 -1.90
C ALA A 269 -3.25 0.60 -2.09
N VAL A 270 -2.32 0.93 -3.00
CA VAL A 270 -2.02 2.33 -3.31
C VAL A 270 -3.18 3.03 -4.03
N GLN A 271 -4.03 2.30 -4.75
CA GLN A 271 -5.26 2.83 -5.35
C GLN A 271 -6.34 3.10 -4.29
N GLY A 272 -6.19 2.51 -3.11
CA GLY A 272 -7.06 2.68 -1.95
C GLY A 272 -7.28 4.14 -1.55
N TYR A 273 -6.33 5.03 -1.79
CA TYR A 273 -6.51 6.45 -1.51
C TYR A 273 -7.57 7.10 -2.38
N LEU A 274 -7.53 6.82 -3.68
CA LEU A 274 -8.51 7.32 -4.64
C LEU A 274 -9.88 6.66 -4.42
N THR A 275 -9.90 5.32 -4.34
CA THR A 275 -11.16 4.59 -4.13
C THR A 275 -11.82 4.94 -2.80
N CYS A 276 -11.05 5.14 -1.72
CA CYS A 276 -11.56 5.58 -0.42
C CYS A 276 -12.20 6.96 -0.50
N SER A 277 -11.63 7.88 -1.29
CA SER A 277 -12.22 9.20 -1.52
C SER A 277 -13.54 9.12 -2.29
N GLN A 278 -13.61 8.25 -3.31
CA GLN A 278 -14.82 7.98 -4.08
C GLN A 278 -15.90 7.35 -3.20
N ILE A 279 -15.55 6.31 -2.43
CA ILE A 279 -16.44 5.65 -1.49
C ILE A 279 -16.95 6.62 -0.41
N TRP A 280 -16.08 7.51 0.07
CA TRP A 280 -16.48 8.54 1.02
C TRP A 280 -17.56 9.47 0.41
N SER A 281 -17.33 9.94 -0.82
CA SER A 281 -18.29 10.83 -1.51
C SER A 281 -19.62 10.13 -1.77
N GLU A 282 -19.60 8.88 -2.23
CA GLU A 282 -20.79 8.07 -2.47
C GLU A 282 -21.62 7.82 -1.20
N ARG A 283 -20.99 7.68 -0.04
CA ARG A 283 -21.66 7.31 1.21
C ARG A 283 -22.02 8.48 2.11
N PHE A 284 -21.26 9.57 2.05
CA PHE A 284 -21.31 10.63 3.05
C PHE A 284 -21.45 12.05 2.47
N SER A 285 -21.38 12.24 1.15
CA SER A 285 -21.61 13.51 0.50
C SER A 285 -22.97 13.54 -0.21
N ASP A 286 -23.55 14.73 -0.35
CA ASP A 286 -24.77 14.94 -1.15
C ASP A 286 -24.52 14.76 -2.66
N ASN A 287 -23.25 14.89 -3.09
CA ASN A 287 -22.84 14.68 -4.47
C ASN A 287 -21.77 13.57 -4.54
N PRO A 288 -22.05 12.44 -5.22
CA PRO A 288 -21.09 11.33 -5.34
C PRO A 288 -19.79 11.71 -6.05
N ASP A 289 -19.77 12.80 -6.82
CA ASP A 289 -18.59 13.29 -7.52
C ASP A 289 -17.74 14.27 -6.68
N ASP A 290 -18.09 14.52 -5.44
CA ASP A 290 -17.36 15.44 -4.56
C ASP A 290 -15.89 15.04 -4.33
N TRP A 291 -15.54 13.77 -4.49
CA TRP A 291 -14.16 13.30 -4.44
C TRP A 291 -13.24 14.05 -5.42
N MET A 292 -13.77 14.55 -6.55
CA MET A 292 -13.02 15.30 -7.56
C MET A 292 -12.40 16.59 -6.99
N LYS A 293 -13.03 17.20 -5.98
CA LYS A 293 -12.50 18.39 -5.28
C LYS A 293 -11.11 18.17 -4.70
N TRP A 294 -10.77 16.94 -4.34
CA TRP A 294 -9.50 16.56 -3.74
C TRP A 294 -8.56 15.79 -4.67
N TRP A 295 -9.01 15.44 -5.88
CA TRP A 295 -8.23 14.60 -6.78
C TRP A 295 -7.97 15.19 -8.14
N VAL A 296 -8.80 16.12 -8.59
CA VAL A 296 -8.76 16.62 -9.96
C VAL A 296 -8.38 18.08 -9.97
N LYS A 297 -7.48 18.44 -10.89
CA LYS A 297 -7.12 19.84 -11.14
C LYS A 297 -8.31 20.56 -11.77
N SER A 298 -8.76 21.68 -11.16
CA SER A 298 -9.92 22.43 -11.65
C SER A 298 -9.59 23.24 -12.90
N ASP A 299 -10.63 23.63 -13.65
CA ASP A 299 -10.52 24.52 -14.82
C ASP A 299 -9.97 25.92 -14.45
N GLU A 300 -10.17 26.36 -13.20
CA GLU A 300 -9.60 27.59 -12.66
C GLU A 300 -8.11 27.46 -12.30
N GLY A 301 -7.51 26.28 -12.51
CA GLY A 301 -6.10 25.99 -12.21
C GLY A 301 -5.84 25.68 -10.74
N THR A 302 -6.87 25.54 -9.90
CA THR A 302 -6.69 25.09 -8.51
C THR A 302 -6.31 23.60 -8.51
N GLU A 303 -5.16 23.30 -7.87
CA GLU A 303 -4.62 21.97 -7.75
C GLU A 303 -4.73 21.51 -6.29
N PRO A 304 -5.49 20.42 -6.00
CA PRO A 304 -5.56 19.85 -4.66
C PRO A 304 -4.19 19.31 -4.24
N LYS A 305 -3.96 19.27 -2.93
CA LYS A 305 -2.68 18.83 -2.37
C LYS A 305 -2.82 17.45 -1.74
N HIS A 306 -2.03 16.51 -2.24
CA HIS A 306 -1.94 15.16 -1.69
C HIS A 306 -0.70 15.03 -0.81
N ILE A 307 -0.90 14.60 0.44
CA ILE A 307 0.18 14.37 1.41
C ILE A 307 0.04 12.92 1.91
N TYR A 308 1.05 12.10 1.64
CA TYR A 308 1.04 10.67 2.00
C TYR A 308 1.98 10.39 3.18
N PHE A 309 1.42 10.06 4.33
CA PHE A 309 2.16 9.69 5.55
C PHE A 309 2.42 8.19 5.59
N MET A 310 3.69 7.80 5.84
CA MET A 310 4.12 6.40 5.79
C MET A 310 5.42 6.13 6.53
N GLY A 311 5.73 4.85 6.76
CA GLY A 311 7.09 4.40 7.05
C GLY A 311 7.96 4.39 5.78
N LYS A 312 9.26 4.52 5.92
CA LYS A 312 10.23 4.66 4.83
C LYS A 312 10.22 3.53 3.80
N ASP A 313 9.83 2.32 4.19
CA ASP A 313 9.70 1.15 3.33
C ASP A 313 8.65 1.33 2.22
N ASN A 314 7.69 2.23 2.41
CA ASN A 314 6.64 2.51 1.43
C ASN A 314 7.00 3.65 0.44
N ILE A 315 8.17 4.27 0.56
CA ILE A 315 8.57 5.39 -0.31
C ILE A 315 8.44 5.04 -1.80
N PRO A 316 8.99 3.92 -2.33
CA PRO A 316 8.93 3.64 -3.76
C PRO A 316 7.49 3.46 -4.28
N PHE A 317 6.59 2.96 -3.45
CA PHE A 317 5.18 2.80 -3.83
C PHE A 317 4.49 4.15 -4.01
N HIS A 318 4.91 5.20 -3.31
CA HIS A 318 4.28 6.50 -3.32
C HIS A 318 4.99 7.55 -4.16
N THR A 319 6.26 7.33 -4.48
CA THR A 319 7.04 8.26 -5.31
C THR A 319 7.34 7.75 -6.72
N VAL A 320 7.05 6.46 -6.97
CA VAL A 320 7.29 5.82 -8.27
C VAL A 320 6.04 5.11 -8.78
N ILE A 321 5.53 4.10 -8.04
CA ILE A 321 4.46 3.22 -8.54
C ILE A 321 3.13 3.98 -8.60
N TRP A 322 2.72 4.64 -7.52
CA TRP A 322 1.45 5.36 -7.47
C TRP A 322 1.39 6.54 -8.44
N PRO A 323 2.40 7.42 -8.54
CA PRO A 323 2.42 8.43 -9.58
C PRO A 323 2.34 7.86 -11.00
N ALA A 324 3.03 6.75 -11.29
CA ALA A 324 2.93 6.09 -12.59
C ALA A 324 1.52 5.56 -12.87
N ILE A 325 0.82 5.01 -11.87
CA ILE A 325 -0.58 4.57 -12.01
C ILE A 325 -1.48 5.77 -12.33
N ILE A 326 -1.34 6.89 -11.60
CA ILE A 326 -2.11 8.12 -11.85
C ILE A 326 -1.85 8.63 -13.27
N MET A 327 -0.59 8.76 -13.69
CA MET A 327 -0.24 9.16 -15.07
C MET A 327 -0.84 8.20 -16.10
N GLY A 328 -0.83 6.90 -15.82
CA GLY A 328 -1.44 5.88 -16.67
C GLY A 328 -2.95 6.03 -16.76
N LEU A 329 -3.64 6.33 -15.67
CA LEU A 329 -5.09 6.58 -15.65
C LEU A 329 -5.44 7.87 -16.40
N ASN A 330 -4.69 8.96 -16.20
CA ASN A 330 -4.88 10.20 -16.94
C ASN A 330 -4.69 9.97 -18.44
N SER A 331 -3.61 9.29 -18.84
CA SER A 331 -3.35 8.89 -20.23
C SER A 331 -4.48 8.01 -20.79
N SER A 332 -5.00 7.08 -20.01
CA SER A 332 -6.11 6.20 -20.43
C SER A 332 -7.41 6.98 -20.67
N ASN A 333 -7.64 8.04 -19.93
CA ASN A 333 -8.84 8.88 -20.06
C ASN A 333 -8.72 9.90 -21.19
N SER A 334 -7.54 10.52 -21.38
CA SER A 334 -7.31 11.58 -22.38
C SER A 334 -6.85 11.04 -23.74
N GLY A 335 -6.26 9.84 -23.78
CA GLY A 335 -5.58 9.31 -24.98
C GLY A 335 -4.20 9.93 -25.24
N ASN A 336 -3.74 10.84 -24.40
CA ASN A 336 -2.42 11.47 -24.47
C ASN A 336 -1.33 10.55 -23.90
N PRO A 337 -0.05 10.72 -24.26
CA PRO A 337 1.06 10.05 -23.59
C PRO A 337 1.07 10.36 -22.09
N PRO A 338 1.59 9.45 -21.23
CA PRO A 338 1.77 9.75 -19.81
C PRO A 338 2.58 11.01 -19.57
N SER A 339 2.15 11.85 -18.66
CA SER A 339 2.80 13.13 -18.34
C SER A 339 2.82 13.38 -16.83
N SER A 340 3.89 14.02 -16.36
CA SER A 340 3.97 14.60 -15.01
C SER A 340 3.41 16.02 -14.94
N ASP A 341 3.19 16.65 -16.07
CA ASP A 341 2.48 17.93 -16.20
C ASP A 341 0.97 17.60 -16.25
N ILE A 342 0.24 18.05 -15.24
CA ILE A 342 -1.18 17.73 -15.06
C ILE A 342 -2.04 18.82 -15.70
N ASP A 343 -2.90 18.43 -16.61
CA ASP A 343 -3.90 19.31 -17.25
C ASP A 343 -5.18 19.43 -16.41
N SER A 344 -6.00 20.40 -16.75
CA SER A 344 -7.35 20.55 -16.16
C SER A 344 -8.19 19.29 -16.43
N GLY A 345 -8.91 18.84 -15.41
CA GLY A 345 -9.72 17.61 -15.47
C GLY A 345 -8.94 16.32 -15.19
N GLU A 346 -7.62 16.38 -15.01
CA GLU A 346 -6.77 15.22 -14.70
C GLU A 346 -6.55 15.05 -13.20
N LEU A 347 -6.28 13.80 -12.79
CA LEU A 347 -5.88 13.43 -11.44
C LEU A 347 -4.51 14.02 -11.12
N VAL A 348 -4.39 14.65 -9.94
CA VAL A 348 -3.14 15.28 -9.52
C VAL A 348 -2.18 14.27 -8.88
N LEU A 349 -0.88 14.52 -9.02
CA LEU A 349 0.17 13.74 -8.38
C LEU A 349 0.38 14.18 -6.92
N GLU A 350 1.18 13.42 -6.18
CA GLU A 350 1.48 13.75 -4.79
C GLU A 350 2.18 15.10 -4.66
N SER A 351 1.76 15.87 -3.65
CA SER A 351 2.40 17.13 -3.29
C SER A 351 3.56 16.92 -2.32
N ASN A 352 3.41 15.97 -1.39
CA ASN A 352 4.46 15.63 -0.42
C ASN A 352 4.30 14.18 0.09
N VAL A 353 5.43 13.58 0.44
CA VAL A 353 5.53 12.22 1.00
C VAL A 353 6.37 12.29 2.27
N PRO A 354 5.79 12.70 3.42
CA PRO A 354 6.49 12.68 4.70
C PRO A 354 6.64 11.24 5.20
N ALA A 355 7.70 10.58 4.74
CA ALA A 355 8.08 9.25 5.23
C ALA A 355 8.89 9.37 6.51
N MET A 356 8.52 8.57 7.52
CA MET A 356 9.19 8.50 8.81
C MET A 356 10.17 7.34 8.85
N GLU A 357 11.25 7.54 9.62
CA GLU A 357 12.17 6.45 9.98
C GLU A 357 11.47 5.47 10.94
N TYR A 358 12.10 4.33 11.20
CA TYR A 358 11.50 3.37 12.13
C TYR A 358 11.67 3.82 13.57
N LEU A 359 10.58 3.81 14.31
CA LEU A 359 10.65 3.86 15.77
C LEU A 359 11.35 2.58 16.28
N MET A 360 12.34 2.75 17.12
CA MET A 360 13.13 1.64 17.64
C MET A 360 12.66 1.25 19.06
N LEU A 361 12.63 -0.04 19.34
CA LEU A 361 12.37 -0.58 20.68
C LEU A 361 13.63 -1.32 21.17
N GLN A 362 14.27 -0.80 22.24
CA GLN A 362 15.48 -1.40 22.80
C GLN A 362 16.59 -1.68 21.76
N GLY A 363 16.76 -0.77 20.81
CA GLY A 363 17.76 -0.90 19.75
C GLY A 363 17.34 -1.78 18.56
N GLY A 364 16.17 -2.41 18.59
CA GLY A 364 15.59 -3.22 17.50
C GLY A 364 14.39 -2.56 16.84
N GLN A 365 14.09 -2.97 15.62
CA GLN A 365 12.87 -2.54 14.93
C GLN A 365 11.64 -3.25 15.51
N PHE A 366 10.51 -2.53 15.57
CA PHE A 366 9.21 -3.15 15.84
C PHE A 366 8.89 -4.22 14.81
N SER A 367 8.43 -5.39 15.25
CA SER A 367 8.13 -6.52 14.37
C SER A 367 6.96 -7.33 14.90
N LYS A 368 5.88 -7.44 14.09
CA LYS A 368 4.73 -8.30 14.40
C LYS A 368 5.15 -9.77 14.45
N SER A 369 5.88 -10.24 13.44
CA SER A 369 6.28 -11.65 13.31
C SER A 369 7.23 -12.11 14.42
N ARG A 370 8.11 -11.24 14.90
CA ARG A 370 9.03 -11.52 16.02
C ARG A 370 8.42 -11.23 17.40
N LYS A 371 7.17 -10.77 17.45
CA LYS A 371 6.50 -10.33 18.70
C LYS A 371 7.30 -9.28 19.49
N HIS A 372 8.15 -8.52 18.82
CA HIS A 372 8.96 -7.44 19.38
C HIS A 372 8.23 -6.11 19.16
N ALA A 373 7.22 -5.85 19.97
CA ALA A 373 6.35 -4.69 19.81
C ALA A 373 5.67 -4.28 21.10
N VAL A 374 5.32 -3.00 21.19
CA VAL A 374 4.34 -2.48 22.17
C VAL A 374 3.05 -2.28 21.38
N TRP A 375 2.03 -3.07 21.69
CA TRP A 375 0.76 -3.07 21.00
C TRP A 375 -0.09 -1.89 21.44
N LEU A 376 -0.67 -1.18 20.48
CA LEU A 376 -1.48 0.01 20.76
C LEU A 376 -2.69 -0.29 21.66
N PRO A 377 -3.52 -1.34 21.40
CA PRO A 377 -4.65 -1.65 22.29
C PRO A 377 -4.21 -1.85 23.73
N SER A 378 -3.26 -2.74 23.98
CA SER A 378 -2.78 -3.04 25.33
C SER A 378 -2.12 -1.84 26.02
N PHE A 379 -1.47 -0.95 25.24
CA PHE A 379 -0.91 0.28 25.80
C PHE A 379 -2.01 1.21 26.31
N LEU A 380 -3.09 1.36 25.54
CA LEU A 380 -4.21 2.26 25.88
C LEU A 380 -5.07 1.76 27.06
N GLU A 381 -5.03 0.46 27.41
CA GLU A 381 -5.66 -0.06 28.61
C GLU A 381 -5.07 0.53 29.90
N HIS A 382 -3.81 0.94 29.88
CA HIS A 382 -3.06 1.35 31.07
C HIS A 382 -2.55 2.80 31.03
N HIS A 383 -2.61 3.46 29.85
CA HIS A 383 -2.02 4.78 29.67
C HIS A 383 -2.96 5.74 28.95
N ASN A 384 -2.89 7.01 29.32
CA ASN A 384 -3.67 8.07 28.72
C ASN A 384 -3.24 8.30 27.25
N PRO A 385 -4.19 8.34 26.29
CA PRO A 385 -3.89 8.56 24.87
C PRO A 385 -3.19 9.89 24.59
N ASP A 386 -3.53 10.98 25.29
CA ASP A 386 -2.90 12.29 25.09
C ASP A 386 -1.42 12.28 25.47
N THR A 387 -1.05 11.52 26.51
CA THR A 387 0.35 11.32 26.89
C THR A 387 1.12 10.63 25.79
N LEU A 388 0.56 9.59 25.19
CA LEU A 388 1.17 8.90 24.05
C LEU A 388 1.26 9.81 22.82
N ARG A 389 0.20 10.52 22.48
CA ARG A 389 0.17 11.47 21.38
C ARG A 389 1.25 12.54 21.53
N TYR A 390 1.35 13.14 22.72
CA TYR A 390 2.38 14.13 22.99
C TYR A 390 3.79 13.53 22.88
N PHE A 391 4.05 12.41 23.56
CA PHE A 391 5.35 11.75 23.55
C PHE A 391 5.81 11.40 22.12
N LEU A 392 4.95 10.80 21.32
CA LEU A 392 5.29 10.44 19.94
C LEU A 392 5.43 11.66 19.03
N SER A 393 4.70 12.75 19.27
CA SER A 393 4.81 13.98 18.48
C SER A 393 6.17 14.67 18.63
N ILE A 394 6.76 14.66 19.84
CA ILE A 394 8.07 15.27 20.10
C ILE A 394 9.25 14.30 19.82
N ASN A 395 8.98 13.00 19.72
CA ASN A 395 9.97 11.96 19.43
C ASN A 395 9.68 11.25 18.10
N MET A 396 9.08 11.95 17.15
CA MET A 396 8.76 11.39 15.82
C MET A 396 10.05 11.09 15.06
N PRO A 397 10.24 9.85 14.56
CA PRO A 397 11.50 9.40 13.96
C PRO A 397 11.76 9.95 12.55
#